data_e31f90065fdb1535fb1a14c8e3f4e2fb
#
_entry.id   e31f90065fdb1535fb1a14c8e3f4e2fb
#
_cell.length_a   1.000
_cell.length_b   1.000
_cell.length_c   1.000
_cell.angle_alpha   90.00
_cell.angle_beta   90.00
_cell.angle_gamma   90.00
#
_symmetry.space_group_name_H-M   'P 1'
#
loop_
_entity.id
_entity.type
_entity.pdbx_description
1 polymer ?
#
loop_
_entity_poly.entity_id
_entity_poly.type
_entity_poly.pdbx_seq_one_letter_code
_entity_poly.pdbx_strand_id
1 'polypeptide(L)'
;MVRATISADIVSSTALKVEELTFLQSEIRRFLESLSEKSQGKNWGRLFKGDSVEIFLHDPHEAFRTALLLKTLVKKTFSWGKETNAKRELFRKYGIRLAIGVGEMRTVDKKQDVLDGEAIYYSGRLLENQLKSDKGRTSMKRTMLFGCNDESLSEQIDTMLGLLDVVLKKATSIQSEIVYNKLLGKQENEIAKLLNIKQPTVNRHSNSAGWNAIESAVKYFEKLNFES
;
A
#
# COMPACT_ATOMS: atom_id res chain seq x y z
N MET A 1 13.03 18.48 -8.52
CA MET A 1 13.55 17.22 -7.93
C MET A 1 12.46 16.18 -7.95
N VAL A 2 12.81 14.98 -8.44
CA VAL A 2 11.87 13.85 -8.49
C VAL A 2 11.50 13.37 -7.07
N ARG A 3 10.22 13.13 -6.84
CA ARG A 3 9.62 12.67 -5.59
C ARG A 3 8.59 11.59 -5.89
N ALA A 4 8.04 10.99 -4.86
CA ALA A 4 6.92 10.11 -5.04
C ALA A 4 5.74 10.49 -4.16
N THR A 5 4.54 10.14 -4.64
CA THR A 5 3.31 10.20 -3.86
C THR A 5 2.54 8.89 -3.97
N ILE A 6 1.78 8.58 -2.95
CA ILE A 6 0.85 7.46 -2.96
C ILE A 6 -0.53 8.02 -2.66
N SER A 7 -1.46 7.84 -3.59
CA SER A 7 -2.89 8.10 -3.36
C SER A 7 -3.60 6.76 -3.14
N ALA A 8 -4.41 6.64 -2.09
CA ALA A 8 -5.05 5.39 -1.76
C ALA A 8 -6.48 5.58 -1.22
N ASP A 9 -7.31 4.53 -1.34
CA ASP A 9 -8.72 4.52 -0.93
C ASP A 9 -9.11 3.15 -0.35
N ILE A 10 -9.73 3.14 0.83
CA ILE A 10 -10.17 1.92 1.50
C ILE A 10 -11.35 1.30 0.73
N VAL A 11 -11.17 0.07 0.26
CA VAL A 11 -12.19 -0.65 -0.52
C VAL A 11 -13.41 -0.92 0.33
N SER A 12 -14.59 -0.46 -0.15
CA SER A 12 -15.87 -0.71 0.54
C SER A 12 -15.87 -0.28 2.02
N SER A 13 -15.25 0.84 2.35
CA SER A 13 -15.16 1.41 3.72
C SER A 13 -16.52 1.47 4.41
N THR A 14 -17.60 1.75 3.66
CA THR A 14 -18.99 1.81 4.15
C THR A 14 -19.55 0.45 4.61
N ALA A 15 -18.88 -0.66 4.34
CA ALA A 15 -19.28 -1.98 4.80
C ALA A 15 -18.69 -2.35 6.16
N LEU A 16 -17.71 -1.59 6.64
CA LEU A 16 -17.14 -1.73 7.96
C LEU A 16 -18.08 -1.14 9.03
N LYS A 17 -18.11 -1.74 10.21
CA LYS A 17 -18.74 -1.12 11.36
C LYS A 17 -17.96 0.11 11.79
N VAL A 18 -18.59 1.03 12.51
CA VAL A 18 -17.95 2.28 12.95
C VAL A 18 -16.68 2.00 13.75
N GLU A 19 -16.73 1.04 14.67
CA GLU A 19 -15.60 0.66 15.52
C GLU A 19 -14.45 0.05 14.69
N GLU A 20 -14.79 -0.79 13.69
CA GLU A 20 -13.81 -1.39 12.79
C GLU A 20 -13.12 -0.33 11.93
N LEU A 21 -13.89 0.60 11.37
CA LEU A 21 -13.34 1.70 10.56
C LEU A 21 -12.46 2.62 11.41
N THR A 22 -12.93 2.99 12.61
CA THR A 22 -12.15 3.83 13.55
C THR A 22 -10.84 3.15 13.95
N PHE A 23 -10.87 1.85 14.22
CA PHE A 23 -9.67 1.08 14.54
C PHE A 23 -8.69 1.05 13.35
N LEU A 24 -9.19 0.76 12.13
CA LEU A 24 -8.36 0.78 10.92
C LEU A 24 -7.75 2.17 10.67
N GLN A 25 -8.52 3.23 10.83
CA GLN A 25 -8.03 4.60 10.72
C GLN A 25 -6.93 4.90 11.73
N SER A 26 -7.05 4.41 12.98
CA SER A 26 -6.02 4.59 14.00
C SER A 26 -4.71 3.88 13.63
N GLU A 27 -4.79 2.66 13.08
CA GLU A 27 -3.63 1.92 12.58
C GLU A 27 -2.94 2.63 11.40
N ILE A 28 -3.73 3.17 10.47
CA ILE A 28 -3.19 3.95 9.34
C ILE A 28 -2.50 5.22 9.87
N ARG A 29 -3.10 5.95 10.82
CA ARG A 29 -2.46 7.15 11.42
C ARG A 29 -1.14 6.81 12.10
N ARG A 30 -1.08 5.76 12.91
CA ARG A 30 0.18 5.30 13.53
C ARG A 30 1.25 4.95 12.49
N PHE A 31 0.85 4.33 11.39
CA PHE A 31 1.75 4.06 10.28
C PHE A 31 2.31 5.34 9.67
N LEU A 32 1.47 6.35 9.41
CA LEU A 32 1.88 7.63 8.84
C LEU A 32 2.78 8.42 9.81
N GLU A 33 2.48 8.40 11.10
CA GLU A 33 3.31 8.98 12.16
C GLU A 33 4.70 8.32 12.18
N SER A 34 4.75 6.98 12.22
CA SER A 34 6.01 6.23 12.18
C SER A 34 6.82 6.49 10.91
N LEU A 35 6.17 6.64 9.76
CA LEU A 35 6.82 7.00 8.49
C LEU A 35 7.48 8.38 8.59
N SER A 36 6.77 9.35 9.17
CA SER A 36 7.28 10.72 9.38
C SER A 36 8.46 10.73 10.37
N GLU A 37 8.32 10.05 11.50
CA GLU A 37 9.37 9.99 12.52
C GLU A 37 10.67 9.37 11.98
N LYS A 38 10.58 8.23 11.30
CA LYS A 38 11.75 7.53 10.71
C LYS A 38 12.49 8.36 9.68
N SER A 39 11.78 9.21 8.94
CA SER A 39 12.36 10.09 7.92
C SER A 39 12.70 11.49 8.44
N GLN A 40 12.60 11.73 9.75
CA GLN A 40 12.80 13.05 10.36
C GLN A 40 11.87 14.11 9.72
N GLY A 41 10.63 13.73 9.43
CA GLY A 41 9.61 14.60 8.84
C GLY A 41 9.72 14.82 7.34
N LYS A 42 10.72 14.21 6.64
CA LYS A 42 10.85 14.31 5.18
C LYS A 42 9.72 13.59 4.45
N ASN A 43 9.32 12.41 4.94
CA ASN A 43 8.13 11.70 4.48
C ASN A 43 6.96 12.04 5.40
N TRP A 44 5.78 12.13 4.84
CA TRP A 44 4.58 12.35 5.62
C TRP A 44 3.34 11.89 4.85
N GLY A 45 2.23 11.78 5.54
CA GLY A 45 0.98 11.44 4.91
C GLY A 45 -0.20 11.86 5.75
N ARG A 46 -1.37 11.80 5.14
CA ARG A 46 -2.64 12.16 5.78
C ARG A 46 -3.74 11.18 5.42
N LEU A 47 -4.65 11.00 6.36
CA LEU A 47 -5.93 10.34 6.15
C LEU A 47 -7.01 11.41 6.10
N PHE A 48 -7.76 11.51 5.02
CA PHE A 48 -8.82 12.49 4.79
C PHE A 48 -10.09 11.81 4.29
N LYS A 49 -11.23 12.50 4.41
CA LYS A 49 -12.57 11.97 4.06
C LYS A 49 -12.92 10.62 4.70
N GLY A 50 -12.16 10.18 5.69
CA GLY A 50 -12.41 8.95 6.43
C GLY A 50 -11.87 7.65 5.81
N ASP A 51 -11.57 7.62 4.52
CA ASP A 51 -11.13 6.42 3.79
C ASP A 51 -10.03 6.67 2.75
N SER A 52 -9.71 7.91 2.47
CA SER A 52 -8.67 8.28 1.51
C SER A 52 -7.35 8.59 2.22
N VAL A 53 -6.25 8.11 1.67
CA VAL A 53 -4.89 8.30 2.20
C VAL A 53 -4.02 8.94 1.12
N GLU A 54 -3.27 9.96 1.49
CA GLU A 54 -2.18 10.50 0.68
C GLU A 54 -0.87 10.40 1.45
N ILE A 55 0.20 10.00 0.74
CA ILE A 55 1.56 9.93 1.30
C ILE A 55 2.49 10.66 0.34
N PHE A 56 3.32 11.52 0.88
CA PHE A 56 4.45 12.13 0.22
C PHE A 56 5.75 11.47 0.67
N LEU A 57 6.62 11.14 -0.28
CA LEU A 57 7.92 10.54 -0.06
C LEU A 57 9.01 11.38 -0.71
N HIS A 58 9.96 11.79 0.11
CA HIS A 58 11.11 12.57 -0.33
C HIS A 58 12.04 11.79 -1.26
N ASP A 59 12.20 10.49 -0.99
CA ASP A 59 12.95 9.57 -1.84
C ASP A 59 11.96 8.68 -2.63
N PRO A 60 11.92 8.78 -3.98
CA PRO A 60 11.02 7.97 -4.79
C PRO A 60 11.28 6.47 -4.68
N HIS A 61 12.50 6.03 -4.34
CA HIS A 61 12.85 4.62 -4.18
C HIS A 61 12.07 3.93 -3.04
N GLU A 62 11.63 4.70 -2.04
CA GLU A 62 10.83 4.17 -0.92
C GLU A 62 9.36 3.90 -1.28
N ALA A 63 8.89 4.36 -2.45
CA ALA A 63 7.46 4.38 -2.77
C ALA A 63 6.85 2.98 -2.87
N PHE A 64 7.53 2.05 -3.50
CA PHE A 64 7.02 0.70 -3.71
C PHE A 64 6.90 -0.07 -2.38
N ARG A 65 7.93 0.00 -1.54
CA ARG A 65 7.94 -0.60 -0.20
C ARG A 65 6.85 0.02 0.68
N THR A 66 6.72 1.34 0.67
CA THR A 66 5.70 2.07 1.45
C THR A 66 4.28 1.70 1.02
N ALA A 67 4.03 1.59 -0.30
CA ALA A 67 2.76 1.13 -0.84
C ALA A 67 2.40 -0.30 -0.38
N LEU A 68 3.36 -1.22 -0.43
CA LEU A 68 3.16 -2.59 0.04
C LEU A 68 2.97 -2.67 1.57
N LEU A 69 3.67 -1.83 2.34
CA LEU A 69 3.45 -1.70 3.78
C LEU A 69 2.01 -1.25 4.07
N LEU A 70 1.53 -0.20 3.40
CA LEU A 70 0.14 0.25 3.57
C LEU A 70 -0.86 -0.83 3.16
N LYS A 71 -0.64 -1.51 2.03
CA LYS A 71 -1.49 -2.60 1.53
C LYS A 71 -1.59 -3.76 2.52
N THR A 72 -0.46 -4.20 3.03
CA THR A 72 -0.40 -5.33 3.97
C THR A 72 -0.88 -4.94 5.36
N LEU A 73 -0.67 -3.69 5.80
CA LEU A 73 -1.24 -3.13 7.03
C LEU A 73 -2.77 -3.27 7.04
N VAL A 74 -3.43 -2.78 6.00
CA VAL A 74 -4.89 -2.84 5.92
C VAL A 74 -5.40 -4.28 5.90
N LYS A 75 -4.72 -5.18 5.19
CA LYS A 75 -5.12 -6.58 5.11
C LYS A 75 -4.86 -7.39 6.38
N LYS A 76 -3.84 -7.04 7.17
CA LYS A 76 -3.55 -7.73 8.43
C LYS A 76 -4.44 -7.29 9.59
N THR A 77 -5.06 -6.10 9.48
CA THR A 77 -5.76 -5.44 10.60
C THR A 77 -6.92 -6.28 11.14
N PHE A 78 -7.56 -7.08 10.29
CA PHE A 78 -8.68 -7.90 10.72
C PHE A 78 -8.50 -9.37 10.32
N SER A 79 -8.86 -10.27 11.27
CA SER A 79 -9.01 -11.69 10.99
C SER A 79 -10.49 -11.98 10.72
N TRP A 80 -10.83 -12.20 9.45
CA TRP A 80 -12.21 -12.42 9.02
C TRP A 80 -12.54 -13.90 8.91
N GLY A 81 -13.71 -14.28 9.43
CA GLY A 81 -14.37 -15.55 9.12
C GLY A 81 -15.01 -15.52 7.70
N LYS A 82 -15.90 -16.50 7.43
CA LYS A 82 -16.72 -16.44 6.20
C LYS A 82 -17.67 -15.26 6.29
N GLU A 83 -17.56 -14.34 5.33
CA GLU A 83 -18.44 -13.19 5.21
C GLU A 83 -19.56 -13.49 4.20
N THR A 84 -20.80 -13.15 4.57
CA THR A 84 -21.97 -13.27 3.69
C THR A 84 -22.28 -11.99 2.94
N ASN A 85 -21.75 -10.84 3.40
CA ASN A 85 -21.95 -9.53 2.79
C ASN A 85 -20.91 -9.30 1.67
N ALA A 86 -21.37 -9.12 0.44
CA ALA A 86 -20.52 -8.93 -0.73
C ALA A 86 -19.54 -7.75 -0.62
N LYS A 87 -19.93 -6.64 0.02
CA LYS A 87 -19.03 -5.48 0.21
C LYS A 87 -17.93 -5.77 1.22
N ARG A 88 -18.24 -6.49 2.33
CA ARG A 88 -17.23 -6.93 3.30
C ARG A 88 -16.26 -7.93 2.67
N GLU A 89 -16.76 -8.81 1.80
CA GLU A 89 -15.93 -9.73 1.04
C GLU A 89 -14.96 -8.98 0.10
N LEU A 90 -15.40 -7.90 -0.54
CA LEU A 90 -14.52 -7.02 -1.33
C LEU A 90 -13.42 -6.39 -0.46
N PHE A 91 -13.79 -5.87 0.72
CA PHE A 91 -12.80 -5.33 1.66
C PHE A 91 -11.81 -6.42 2.10
N ARG A 92 -12.29 -7.59 2.53
CA ARG A 92 -11.46 -8.72 2.96
C ARG A 92 -10.43 -9.11 1.87
N LYS A 93 -10.88 -9.13 0.62
CA LYS A 93 -10.07 -9.55 -0.53
C LYS A 93 -9.06 -8.51 -0.94
N TYR A 94 -9.47 -7.24 -1.00
CA TYR A 94 -8.69 -6.18 -1.61
C TYR A 94 -8.12 -5.17 -0.59
N GLY A 95 -8.75 -4.94 0.53
CA GLY A 95 -8.34 -4.02 1.60
C GLY A 95 -8.35 -2.55 1.16
N ILE A 96 -7.32 -2.14 0.44
CA ILE A 96 -7.11 -0.77 -0.04
C ILE A 96 -6.68 -0.78 -1.50
N ARG A 97 -7.17 0.17 -2.28
CA ARG A 97 -6.64 0.53 -3.61
C ARG A 97 -5.61 1.60 -3.43
N LEU A 98 -4.57 1.58 -4.24
CA LEU A 98 -3.53 2.60 -4.22
C LEU A 98 -2.89 2.79 -5.59
N ALA A 99 -2.41 3.99 -5.82
CA ALA A 99 -1.62 4.35 -6.97
C ALA A 99 -0.36 5.08 -6.51
N ILE A 100 0.78 4.69 -7.07
CA ILE A 100 2.07 5.34 -6.88
C ILE A 100 2.30 6.28 -8.06
N GLY A 101 2.63 7.52 -7.78
CA GLY A 101 3.10 8.49 -8.78
C GLY A 101 4.53 8.90 -8.47
N VAL A 102 5.38 8.91 -9.49
CA VAL A 102 6.76 9.40 -9.40
C VAL A 102 6.94 10.52 -10.44
N GLY A 103 7.49 11.65 -10.00
CA GLY A 103 7.70 12.81 -10.86
C GLY A 103 8.14 14.05 -10.09
N GLU A 104 8.29 15.17 -10.79
CA GLU A 104 8.67 16.43 -10.16
C GLU A 104 7.54 17.03 -9.33
N MET A 105 7.91 17.58 -8.19
CA MET A 105 6.99 18.33 -7.34
C MET A 105 7.31 19.82 -7.41
N ARG A 106 6.29 20.64 -7.66
CA ARG A 106 6.38 22.10 -7.66
C ARG A 106 6.23 22.67 -6.27
N THR A 107 5.25 22.16 -5.52
CA THR A 107 4.95 22.64 -4.16
C THR A 107 4.74 21.45 -3.24
N VAL A 108 5.42 21.47 -2.10
CA VAL A 108 5.24 20.53 -1.00
C VAL A 108 5.19 21.35 0.29
N ASP A 109 4.00 21.61 0.80
CA ASP A 109 3.81 22.35 2.06
C ASP A 109 2.98 21.50 3.03
N LYS A 110 3.69 20.86 3.96
CA LYS A 110 3.09 20.03 5.00
C LYS A 110 2.19 20.84 5.96
N LYS A 111 2.51 22.14 6.19
CA LYS A 111 1.74 22.96 7.13
C LYS A 111 0.39 23.39 6.56
N GLN A 112 0.37 23.63 5.25
CA GLN A 112 -0.86 24.01 4.53
C GLN A 112 -1.54 22.81 3.86
N ASP A 113 -1.02 21.59 4.05
CA ASP A 113 -1.52 20.37 3.41
C ASP A 113 -1.55 20.45 1.87
N VAL A 114 -0.59 21.16 1.26
CA VAL A 114 -0.53 21.34 -0.19
C VAL A 114 0.51 20.43 -0.82
N LEU A 115 0.06 19.63 -1.80
CA LEU A 115 0.90 18.86 -2.71
C LEU A 115 0.53 19.25 -4.14
N ASP A 116 1.50 19.74 -4.93
CA ASP A 116 1.31 20.07 -6.34
C ASP A 116 2.53 19.65 -7.15
N GLY A 117 2.29 18.98 -8.27
CA GLY A 117 3.31 18.49 -9.18
C GLY A 117 2.94 17.19 -9.86
N GLU A 118 3.87 16.66 -10.68
CA GLU A 118 3.63 15.48 -11.50
C GLU A 118 3.32 14.23 -10.68
N ALA A 119 4.07 13.99 -9.60
CA ALA A 119 3.87 12.80 -8.79
C ALA A 119 2.42 12.69 -8.28
N ILE A 120 1.88 13.77 -7.70
CA ILE A 120 0.50 13.75 -7.19
C ILE A 120 -0.54 13.69 -8.32
N TYR A 121 -0.24 14.25 -9.50
CA TYR A 121 -1.11 14.09 -10.66
C TYR A 121 -1.16 12.66 -11.15
N TYR A 122 -0.02 11.96 -11.25
CA TYR A 122 0.02 10.54 -11.64
C TYR A 122 -0.76 9.68 -10.65
N SER A 123 -0.44 9.75 -9.37
CA SER A 123 -1.11 8.90 -8.36
C SER A 123 -2.61 9.21 -8.24
N GLY A 124 -2.99 10.48 -8.21
CA GLY A 124 -4.39 10.91 -8.09
C GLY A 124 -5.24 10.52 -9.30
N ARG A 125 -4.77 10.77 -10.52
CA ARG A 125 -5.50 10.44 -11.76
C ARG A 125 -5.66 8.93 -11.95
N LEU A 126 -4.60 8.15 -11.68
CA LEU A 126 -4.66 6.70 -11.77
C LEU A 126 -5.69 6.13 -10.79
N LEU A 127 -5.68 6.59 -9.54
CA LEU A 127 -6.65 6.18 -8.53
C LEU A 127 -8.07 6.57 -8.93
N GLU A 128 -8.30 7.82 -9.36
CA GLU A 128 -9.62 8.30 -9.78
C GLU A 128 -10.18 7.50 -10.95
N ASN A 129 -9.37 7.24 -11.98
CA ASN A 129 -9.77 6.46 -13.14
C ASN A 129 -10.12 5.01 -12.73
N GLN A 130 -9.36 4.42 -11.81
CA GLN A 130 -9.65 3.09 -11.29
C GLN A 130 -10.96 3.08 -10.48
N LEU A 131 -11.20 4.09 -9.64
CA LEU A 131 -12.44 4.24 -8.88
C LEU A 131 -13.66 4.34 -9.81
N LYS A 132 -13.57 5.12 -10.88
CA LYS A 132 -14.64 5.23 -11.90
C LYS A 132 -14.87 3.90 -12.61
N SER A 133 -13.79 3.19 -12.97
CA SER A 133 -13.87 1.88 -13.62
C SER A 133 -14.47 0.79 -12.75
N ASP A 134 -14.27 0.83 -11.44
CA ASP A 134 -14.76 -0.17 -10.50
C ASP A 134 -16.18 0.09 -10.00
N LYS A 135 -16.76 1.26 -10.32
CA LYS A 135 -18.10 1.64 -9.86
C LYS A 135 -19.15 0.61 -10.33
N GLY A 136 -19.89 0.04 -9.37
CA GLY A 136 -20.94 -0.97 -9.64
C GLY A 136 -20.42 -2.39 -9.91
N ARG A 137 -19.10 -2.65 -9.84
CA ARG A 137 -18.54 -4.00 -10.07
C ARG A 137 -18.54 -4.83 -8.79
N THR A 138 -18.74 -6.13 -8.95
CA THR A 138 -18.64 -7.14 -7.89
C THR A 138 -17.21 -7.68 -7.72
N SER A 139 -16.29 -7.31 -8.62
CA SER A 139 -14.86 -7.66 -8.54
C SER A 139 -14.01 -6.55 -9.12
N MET A 140 -12.83 -6.36 -8.57
CA MET A 140 -11.86 -5.38 -9.04
C MET A 140 -10.81 -6.07 -9.92
N LYS A 141 -10.45 -5.42 -11.02
CA LYS A 141 -9.38 -5.92 -11.89
C LYS A 141 -8.02 -5.71 -11.22
N ARG A 142 -7.80 -4.54 -10.69
CA ARG A 142 -6.52 -4.10 -10.09
C ARG A 142 -6.78 -3.21 -8.89
N THR A 143 -5.86 -3.25 -7.91
CA THR A 143 -5.89 -2.38 -6.74
C THR A 143 -4.53 -1.73 -6.44
N MET A 144 -3.53 -2.00 -7.27
CA MET A 144 -2.23 -1.32 -7.22
C MET A 144 -1.85 -0.83 -8.62
N LEU A 145 -1.45 0.43 -8.73
CA LEU A 145 -1.16 1.14 -9.97
C LEU A 145 0.13 1.94 -9.82
N PHE A 146 0.80 2.21 -10.95
CA PHE A 146 2.00 3.05 -11.00
C PHE A 146 1.97 3.97 -12.22
N GLY A 147 2.54 5.16 -12.08
CA GLY A 147 2.76 6.08 -13.19
C GLY A 147 3.89 7.06 -12.93
N CYS A 148 4.63 7.37 -13.97
CA CYS A 148 5.67 8.42 -14.04
C CYS A 148 5.71 8.99 -15.45
N ASN A 149 6.64 9.91 -15.73
CA ASN A 149 6.82 10.52 -17.06
C ASN A 149 7.40 9.55 -18.10
N ASP A 150 8.12 8.51 -17.69
CA ASP A 150 8.59 7.43 -18.58
C ASP A 150 7.47 6.40 -18.78
N GLU A 151 6.87 6.38 -19.98
CA GLU A 151 5.78 5.44 -20.31
C GLU A 151 6.24 3.98 -20.27
N SER A 152 7.46 3.67 -20.72
CA SER A 152 7.99 2.31 -20.75
C SER A 152 8.21 1.79 -19.32
N LEU A 153 8.81 2.61 -18.47
CA LEU A 153 8.98 2.29 -17.05
C LEU A 153 7.63 2.16 -16.36
N SER A 154 6.68 3.06 -16.65
CA SER A 154 5.32 3.01 -16.12
C SER A 154 4.64 1.69 -16.47
N GLU A 155 4.71 1.21 -17.70
CA GLU A 155 4.13 -0.06 -18.14
C GLU A 155 4.79 -1.26 -17.44
N GLN A 156 6.11 -1.27 -17.32
CA GLN A 156 6.85 -2.34 -16.64
C GLN A 156 6.48 -2.46 -15.16
N ILE A 157 6.52 -1.36 -14.43
CA ILE A 157 6.20 -1.35 -12.99
C ILE A 157 4.72 -1.62 -12.76
N ASP A 158 3.86 -1.06 -13.59
CA ASP A 158 2.42 -1.28 -13.50
C ASP A 158 2.05 -2.74 -13.76
N THR A 159 2.73 -3.40 -14.71
CA THR A 159 2.58 -4.85 -14.96
C THR A 159 3.03 -5.67 -13.74
N MET A 160 4.19 -5.34 -13.16
CA MET A 160 4.71 -6.00 -11.97
C MET A 160 3.76 -5.84 -10.77
N LEU A 161 3.22 -4.65 -10.56
CA LEU A 161 2.20 -4.40 -9.52
C LEU A 161 0.93 -5.22 -9.78
N GLY A 162 0.50 -5.35 -11.03
CA GLY A 162 -0.63 -6.19 -11.40
C GLY A 162 -0.45 -7.66 -11.04
N LEU A 163 0.73 -8.21 -11.25
CA LEU A 163 1.08 -9.57 -10.84
C LEU A 163 1.12 -9.72 -9.31
N LEU A 164 1.73 -8.77 -8.61
CA LEU A 164 1.75 -8.76 -7.15
C LEU A 164 0.36 -8.59 -6.53
N ASP A 165 -0.52 -7.83 -7.17
CA ASP A 165 -1.90 -7.68 -6.70
C ASP A 165 -2.67 -9.02 -6.73
N VAL A 166 -2.39 -9.90 -7.72
CA VAL A 166 -2.93 -11.27 -7.74
C VAL A 166 -2.43 -12.11 -6.57
N VAL A 167 -1.17 -11.96 -6.19
CA VAL A 167 -0.56 -12.65 -5.05
C VAL A 167 -1.16 -12.12 -3.74
N LEU A 168 -1.13 -10.82 -3.54
CA LEU A 168 -1.56 -10.17 -2.29
C LEU A 168 -3.05 -10.31 -2.01
N LYS A 169 -3.91 -10.31 -3.06
CA LYS A 169 -5.35 -10.50 -2.84
C LYS A 169 -5.70 -11.87 -2.27
N LYS A 170 -4.85 -12.89 -2.49
CA LYS A 170 -5.03 -14.25 -1.94
C LYS A 170 -4.47 -14.39 -0.52
N ALA A 171 -3.61 -13.47 -0.09
CA ALA A 171 -2.98 -13.54 1.22
C ALA A 171 -4.01 -13.40 2.34
N THR A 172 -3.89 -14.27 3.35
CA THR A 172 -4.65 -14.19 4.60
C THR A 172 -4.13 -13.05 5.49
N SER A 173 -4.86 -12.68 6.55
CA SER A 173 -4.41 -11.65 7.51
C SER A 173 -3.08 -12.00 8.15
N ILE A 174 -2.88 -13.25 8.59
CA ILE A 174 -1.60 -13.70 9.17
C ILE A 174 -0.45 -13.67 8.15
N GLN A 175 -0.71 -14.04 6.89
CA GLN A 175 0.28 -13.93 5.82
C GLN A 175 0.61 -12.47 5.54
N SER A 176 -0.39 -11.59 5.49
CA SER A 176 -0.19 -10.14 5.33
C SER A 176 0.60 -9.54 6.48
N GLU A 177 0.38 -9.99 7.71
CA GLU A 177 1.12 -9.54 8.89
C GLU A 177 2.60 -9.98 8.84
N ILE A 178 2.87 -11.20 8.40
CA ILE A 178 4.24 -11.68 8.22
C ILE A 178 4.94 -10.88 7.11
N VAL A 179 4.28 -10.67 5.97
CA VAL A 179 4.83 -9.85 4.86
C VAL A 179 5.09 -8.41 5.33
N TYR A 180 4.16 -7.80 6.07
CA TYR A 180 4.33 -6.47 6.65
C TYR A 180 5.59 -6.38 7.52
N ASN A 181 5.78 -7.33 8.42
CA ASN A 181 6.95 -7.34 9.30
C ASN A 181 8.26 -7.61 8.52
N LYS A 182 8.24 -8.45 7.49
CA LYS A 182 9.39 -8.66 6.60
C LYS A 182 9.73 -7.40 5.78
N LEU A 183 8.75 -6.65 5.30
CA LEU A 183 8.94 -5.36 4.64
C LEU A 183 9.56 -4.31 5.58
N LEU A 184 9.31 -4.42 6.89
CA LEU A 184 9.99 -3.62 7.92
C LEU A 184 11.42 -4.10 8.24
N GLY A 185 11.91 -5.16 7.57
CA GLY A 185 13.27 -5.70 7.76
C GLY A 185 13.41 -6.69 8.91
N LYS A 186 12.32 -7.09 9.57
CA LYS A 186 12.39 -8.05 10.69
C LYS A 186 12.74 -9.46 10.22
N GLN A 187 13.58 -10.13 11.00
CA GLN A 187 13.94 -11.53 10.79
C GLN A 187 12.83 -12.49 11.23
N GLU A 188 12.78 -13.68 10.64
CA GLU A 188 11.73 -14.67 10.96
C GLU A 188 11.64 -15.05 12.44
N ASN A 189 12.79 -15.09 13.15
CA ASN A 189 12.81 -15.34 14.59
C ASN A 189 12.14 -14.21 15.40
N GLU A 190 12.31 -12.97 14.98
CA GLU A 190 11.67 -11.81 15.61
C GLU A 190 10.15 -11.83 15.35
N ILE A 191 9.75 -12.15 14.11
CA ILE A 191 8.36 -12.28 13.72
C ILE A 191 7.69 -13.42 14.49
N ALA A 192 8.38 -14.56 14.64
CA ALA A 192 7.90 -15.71 15.39
C ALA A 192 7.59 -15.35 16.87
N LYS A 193 8.49 -14.62 17.52
CA LYS A 193 8.29 -14.10 18.89
C LYS A 193 7.14 -13.11 18.94
N LEU A 194 7.07 -12.15 18.01
CA LEU A 194 6.03 -11.14 17.95
C LEU A 194 4.61 -11.75 17.82
N LEU A 195 4.49 -12.79 16.99
CA LEU A 195 3.21 -13.43 16.69
C LEU A 195 2.91 -14.65 17.60
N ASN A 196 3.80 -14.97 18.53
CA ASN A 196 3.71 -16.15 19.41
C ASN A 196 3.50 -17.45 18.62
N ILE A 197 4.26 -17.65 17.54
CA ILE A 197 4.26 -18.86 16.70
C ILE A 197 5.69 -19.36 16.50
N LYS A 198 5.86 -20.58 15.96
CA LYS A 198 7.17 -21.15 15.69
C LYS A 198 7.76 -20.57 14.38
N GLN A 199 9.10 -20.36 14.34
CA GLN A 199 9.79 -19.87 13.14
C GLN A 199 9.49 -20.68 11.85
N PRO A 200 9.43 -22.03 11.85
CA PRO A 200 9.03 -22.78 10.66
C PRO A 200 7.61 -22.45 10.16
N THR A 201 6.71 -22.04 11.08
CA THR A 201 5.36 -21.56 10.70
C THR A 201 5.44 -20.21 9.99
N VAL A 202 6.30 -19.29 10.47
CA VAL A 202 6.55 -18.00 9.80
C VAL A 202 7.08 -18.25 8.38
N ASN A 203 8.08 -19.11 8.24
CA ASN A 203 8.68 -19.46 6.94
C ASN A 203 7.61 -20.03 5.96
N ARG A 204 6.80 -20.98 6.41
CA ARG A 204 5.72 -21.57 5.59
C ARG A 204 4.71 -20.50 5.14
N HIS A 205 4.25 -19.61 6.03
CA HIS A 205 3.33 -18.53 5.68
C HIS A 205 3.96 -17.52 4.75
N SER A 206 5.22 -17.16 4.97
CA SER A 206 6.02 -16.27 4.14
C SER A 206 6.11 -16.81 2.70
N ASN A 207 6.50 -18.07 2.54
CA ASN A 207 6.59 -18.73 1.24
C ASN A 207 5.22 -18.80 0.54
N SER A 208 4.16 -19.18 1.26
CA SER A 208 2.79 -19.22 0.72
C SER A 208 2.26 -17.84 0.32
N ALA A 209 2.74 -16.78 0.97
CA ALA A 209 2.41 -15.39 0.61
C ALA A 209 3.23 -14.86 -0.57
N GLY A 210 4.17 -15.64 -1.12
CA GLY A 210 5.02 -15.23 -2.24
C GLY A 210 6.11 -14.24 -1.86
N TRP A 211 6.63 -14.29 -0.62
CA TRP A 211 7.62 -13.33 -0.12
C TRP A 211 8.80 -13.12 -1.05
N ASN A 212 9.38 -14.18 -1.60
CA ASN A 212 10.57 -14.06 -2.47
C ASN A 212 10.29 -13.19 -3.71
N ALA A 213 9.10 -13.31 -4.31
CA ALA A 213 8.69 -12.47 -5.42
C ALA A 213 8.46 -11.00 -4.98
N ILE A 214 7.82 -10.81 -3.81
CA ILE A 214 7.59 -9.49 -3.23
C ILE A 214 8.93 -8.79 -2.93
N GLU A 215 9.86 -9.49 -2.27
CA GLU A 215 11.18 -8.96 -1.94
C GLU A 215 11.99 -8.60 -3.19
N SER A 216 11.96 -9.47 -4.21
CA SER A 216 12.65 -9.22 -5.48
C SER A 216 12.09 -7.99 -6.20
N ALA A 217 10.77 -7.82 -6.21
CA ALA A 217 10.12 -6.67 -6.81
C ALA A 217 10.46 -5.35 -6.06
N VAL A 218 10.49 -5.40 -4.73
CA VAL A 218 10.91 -4.25 -3.91
C VAL A 218 12.36 -3.88 -4.21
N LYS A 219 13.28 -4.87 -4.17
CA LYS A 219 14.70 -4.64 -4.45
C LYS A 219 14.97 -4.17 -5.88
N TYR A 220 14.15 -4.57 -6.84
CA TYR A 220 14.23 -4.09 -8.21
C TYR A 220 13.83 -2.61 -8.27
N PHE A 221 12.68 -2.25 -7.68
CA PHE A 221 12.19 -0.87 -7.69
C PHE A 221 13.17 0.10 -6.99
N GLU A 222 13.78 -0.32 -5.87
CA GLU A 222 14.73 0.46 -5.10
C GLU A 222 16.05 0.75 -5.86
N LYS A 223 16.29 0.10 -7.00
CA LYS A 223 17.48 0.30 -7.85
C LYS A 223 17.18 1.07 -9.14
N LEU A 224 15.92 1.43 -9.38
CA LEU A 224 15.56 2.16 -10.58
C LEU A 224 16.19 3.55 -10.57
N ASN A 225 16.52 4.06 -11.76
CA ASN A 225 16.89 5.45 -11.91
C ASN A 225 15.64 6.26 -12.27
N PHE A 226 15.29 7.23 -11.43
CA PHE A 226 14.20 8.18 -11.66
C PHE A 226 14.69 9.57 -12.07
N GLU A 227 16.00 9.76 -12.18
CA GLU A 227 16.59 10.99 -12.69
C GLU A 227 16.67 10.89 -14.21
N SER A 228 15.90 11.70 -14.91
CA SER A 228 15.96 11.90 -16.36
C SER A 228 16.45 13.30 -16.69
#